data_ccb45edc841da6a9fab47a5eab61df5d
#
_entry.id   ccb45edc841da6a9fab47a5eab61df5d
#
_cell.length_a   1.000
_cell.length_b   1.000
_cell.length_c   1.000
_cell.angle_alpha   90.00
_cell.angle_beta   90.00
_cell.angle_gamma   90.00
#
_symmetry.space_group_name_H-M   'P 1'
#
loop_
_entity.id
_entity.type
_entity.pdbx_description
1 polymer ?
#
loop_
_entity_poly.entity_id
_entity_poly.type
_entity_poly.pdbx_seq_one_letter_code
_entity_poly.pdbx_strand_id
1 'polypeptide(L)'
;MAVTLHRAPVAAIDPLTLYRLLWLRVTVFVVEQEAAYPEIDGRDIESGAELMWAVEGDDVLATLRILHETQNTRIGRVATAPDARGRGIAADLMRAAVEVLDAEAPGIPILLDAQAHLAGWYGRFGFVVSGPPFAEDGIPHVPMRRTRLVTERLVLREWTRDDGDRAFLFDMYRRPEVRRYLGDGRVMVDAAEVDALLDRWAGLSEGLLGARAVETADGRPLGTVLLKRIPWSAGASDGRPEDIEIGWHFHPDAWGDGHATEAAAAVLGLARDHGIRRIVAVTNPANTASGAVAERIGLHPAGETRDYYDTTCALYVSHDDDEVSVERT
;
A
#
# COMPACT_ATOMS: atom_id res chain seq x y z
N MET A 1 -0.96 -26.40 -26.89
CA MET A 1 0.06 -26.59 -25.82
C MET A 1 -0.40 -25.85 -24.57
N ALA A 2 0.07 -26.21 -23.37
CA ALA A 2 -0.29 -25.48 -22.17
C ALA A 2 0.54 -24.18 -22.09
N VAL A 3 -0.09 -23.10 -21.57
CA VAL A 3 0.62 -21.85 -21.27
C VAL A 3 1.47 -22.05 -20.02
N THR A 4 2.73 -21.62 -20.07
CA THR A 4 3.65 -21.64 -18.93
C THR A 4 4.11 -20.23 -18.59
N LEU A 5 4.28 -19.95 -17.28
CA LEU A 5 4.74 -18.66 -16.75
C LEU A 5 6.20 -18.79 -16.33
N HIS A 6 6.97 -17.76 -16.63
CA HIS A 6 8.39 -17.65 -16.31
C HIS A 6 8.68 -16.31 -15.64
N ARG A 7 9.76 -16.26 -14.84
CA ARG A 7 10.29 -15.04 -14.22
C ARG A 7 11.81 -15.13 -14.14
N ALA A 8 12.50 -14.10 -14.57
CA ALA A 8 13.95 -14.01 -14.44
C ALA A 8 14.45 -12.58 -14.60
N PRO A 9 15.63 -12.23 -14.03
CA PRO A 9 16.37 -11.05 -14.41
C PRO A 9 16.87 -11.17 -15.85
N VAL A 10 16.99 -10.05 -16.56
CA VAL A 10 17.39 -10.03 -17.99
C VAL A 10 18.64 -10.85 -18.25
N ALA A 11 19.64 -10.80 -17.37
CA ALA A 11 20.90 -11.53 -17.51
C ALA A 11 20.76 -13.06 -17.51
N ALA A 12 19.63 -13.59 -17.00
CA ALA A 12 19.36 -15.03 -16.94
C ALA A 12 18.40 -15.51 -18.04
N ILE A 13 17.88 -14.61 -18.87
CA ILE A 13 16.98 -14.93 -19.98
C ILE A 13 17.83 -15.29 -21.20
N ASP A 14 17.49 -16.39 -21.91
CA ASP A 14 18.17 -16.70 -23.15
C ASP A 14 17.94 -15.59 -24.22
N PRO A 15 18.90 -15.35 -25.09
CA PRO A 15 18.85 -14.22 -26.01
C PRO A 15 17.66 -14.23 -26.98
N LEU A 16 17.15 -15.39 -27.37
CA LEU A 16 16.01 -15.48 -28.30
C LEU A 16 14.71 -15.15 -27.57
N THR A 17 14.54 -15.65 -26.36
CA THR A 17 13.38 -15.31 -25.51
C THR A 17 13.40 -13.82 -25.18
N LEU A 18 14.55 -13.26 -24.78
CA LEU A 18 14.67 -11.82 -24.52
C LEU A 18 14.32 -11.00 -25.77
N TYR A 19 14.81 -11.37 -26.94
CA TYR A 19 14.48 -10.69 -28.19
C TYR A 19 12.96 -10.71 -28.45
N ARG A 20 12.29 -11.85 -28.25
CA ARG A 20 10.84 -11.99 -28.44
C ARG A 20 10.05 -11.14 -27.43
N LEU A 21 10.51 -11.06 -26.17
CA LEU A 21 9.92 -10.20 -25.13
C LEU A 21 9.98 -8.72 -25.52
N LEU A 22 11.17 -8.25 -25.93
CA LEU A 22 11.37 -6.86 -26.36
C LEU A 22 10.61 -6.56 -27.64
N TRP A 23 10.56 -7.49 -28.57
CA TRP A 23 9.78 -7.35 -29.82
C TRP A 23 8.29 -7.20 -29.50
N LEU A 24 7.72 -8.05 -28.62
CA LEU A 24 6.32 -7.91 -28.19
C LEU A 24 6.05 -6.52 -27.59
N ARG A 25 6.90 -6.05 -26.69
CA ARG A 25 6.76 -4.73 -26.04
C ARG A 25 6.80 -3.59 -27.07
N VAL A 26 7.79 -3.58 -27.94
CA VAL A 26 7.89 -2.56 -29.01
C VAL A 26 6.69 -2.62 -29.94
N THR A 27 6.24 -3.81 -30.31
CA THR A 27 5.05 -3.97 -31.16
C THR A 27 3.80 -3.37 -30.52
N VAL A 28 3.57 -3.62 -29.24
CA VAL A 28 2.38 -3.12 -28.53
C VAL A 28 2.50 -1.64 -28.18
N PHE A 29 3.59 -1.23 -27.57
CA PHE A 29 3.69 0.12 -26.99
C PHE A 29 4.12 1.18 -28.01
N VAL A 30 4.94 0.84 -28.98
CA VAL A 30 5.45 1.81 -29.96
C VAL A 30 4.66 1.75 -31.25
N VAL A 31 4.48 0.56 -31.83
CA VAL A 31 3.87 0.43 -33.16
C VAL A 31 2.34 0.52 -33.07
N GLU A 32 1.69 -0.26 -32.22
CA GLU A 32 0.23 -0.33 -32.14
C GLU A 32 -0.35 0.93 -31.48
N GLN A 33 0.28 1.43 -30.41
CA GLN A 33 -0.20 2.63 -29.71
C GLN A 33 0.27 3.94 -30.35
N GLU A 34 1.09 3.86 -31.42
CA GLU A 34 1.62 5.03 -32.13
C GLU A 34 2.36 6.02 -31.19
N ALA A 35 2.96 5.51 -30.11
CA ALA A 35 3.65 6.30 -29.10
C ALA A 35 5.16 6.26 -29.33
N ALA A 36 5.72 7.38 -29.78
CA ALA A 36 7.16 7.50 -30.07
C ALA A 36 7.94 7.83 -28.79
N TYR A 37 8.21 6.84 -27.95
CA TYR A 37 9.02 6.98 -26.74
C TYR A 37 10.06 5.84 -26.63
N PRO A 38 11.12 6.01 -25.80
CA PRO A 38 12.12 4.97 -25.60
C PRO A 38 11.57 3.81 -24.76
N GLU A 39 10.88 2.85 -25.40
CA GLU A 39 10.32 1.67 -24.73
C GLU A 39 11.40 0.87 -23.99
N ILE A 40 12.57 0.73 -24.60
CA ILE A 40 13.76 0.15 -23.98
C ILE A 40 14.50 1.28 -23.27
N ASP A 41 14.09 1.54 -22.02
CA ASP A 41 14.46 2.71 -21.21
C ASP A 41 15.72 2.49 -20.33
N GLY A 42 16.36 1.31 -20.44
CA GLY A 42 17.52 0.94 -19.63
C GLY A 42 17.16 0.40 -18.24
N ARG A 43 15.92 0.52 -17.78
CA ARG A 43 15.51 0.04 -16.46
C ARG A 43 15.39 -1.48 -16.36
N ASP A 44 15.32 -2.19 -17.49
CA ASP A 44 15.27 -3.66 -17.51
C ASP A 44 16.56 -4.31 -16.97
N ILE A 45 17.68 -3.58 -16.95
CA ILE A 45 18.99 -4.03 -16.46
C ILE A 45 19.40 -3.41 -15.12
N GLU A 46 18.50 -2.68 -14.46
CA GLU A 46 18.71 -2.20 -13.07
C GLU A 46 18.86 -3.38 -12.11
N SER A 47 19.58 -3.16 -11.02
CA SER A 47 19.68 -4.17 -9.96
C SER A 47 18.29 -4.46 -9.38
N GLY A 48 17.91 -5.75 -9.38
CA GLY A 48 16.58 -6.17 -8.94
C GLY A 48 15.48 -6.05 -9.99
N ALA A 49 15.80 -5.66 -11.24
CA ALA A 49 14.83 -5.70 -12.33
C ALA A 49 14.62 -7.13 -12.84
N GLU A 50 13.36 -7.52 -13.02
CA GLU A 50 12.97 -8.82 -13.54
C GLU A 50 11.88 -8.69 -14.60
N LEU A 51 11.87 -9.62 -15.54
CA LEU A 51 10.76 -9.82 -16.47
C LEU A 51 9.97 -11.05 -16.04
N MET A 52 8.66 -10.94 -16.18
CA MET A 52 7.74 -12.07 -16.08
C MET A 52 7.02 -12.23 -17.40
N TRP A 53 6.84 -13.48 -17.87
CA TRP A 53 6.21 -13.72 -19.16
C TRP A 53 5.46 -15.04 -19.24
N ALA A 54 4.53 -15.11 -20.17
CA ALA A 54 3.74 -16.28 -20.51
C ALA A 54 4.11 -16.77 -21.91
N VAL A 55 4.34 -18.07 -22.06
CA VAL A 55 4.62 -18.71 -23.35
C VAL A 55 3.72 -19.89 -23.65
N GLU A 56 3.47 -20.13 -24.94
CA GLU A 56 2.84 -21.35 -25.45
C GLU A 56 3.73 -21.90 -26.58
N GLY A 57 4.44 -22.99 -26.31
CA GLY A 57 5.52 -23.43 -27.19
C GLY A 57 6.67 -22.44 -27.21
N ASP A 58 6.98 -21.90 -28.39
CA ASP A 58 8.02 -20.89 -28.59
C ASP A 58 7.47 -19.45 -28.60
N ASP A 59 6.17 -19.27 -28.55
CA ASP A 59 5.53 -17.97 -28.68
C ASP A 59 5.37 -17.26 -27.33
N VAL A 60 5.86 -16.04 -27.23
CA VAL A 60 5.62 -15.15 -26.10
C VAL A 60 4.25 -14.51 -26.23
N LEU A 61 3.36 -14.80 -25.30
CA LEU A 61 1.96 -14.37 -25.35
C LEU A 61 1.70 -13.10 -24.54
N ALA A 62 2.41 -12.94 -23.43
CA ALA A 62 2.31 -11.76 -22.56
C ALA A 62 3.61 -11.56 -21.78
N THR A 63 3.86 -10.34 -21.36
CA THR A 63 5.01 -9.98 -20.51
C THR A 63 4.65 -8.85 -19.56
N LEU A 64 5.40 -8.73 -18.47
CA LEU A 64 5.46 -7.58 -17.59
C LEU A 64 6.88 -7.42 -17.04
N ARG A 65 7.19 -6.21 -16.55
CA ARG A 65 8.42 -5.89 -15.83
C ARG A 65 8.13 -5.66 -14.37
N ILE A 66 9.02 -6.15 -13.50
CA ILE A 66 9.06 -5.90 -12.06
C ILE A 66 10.33 -5.12 -11.75
N LEU A 67 10.20 -4.02 -11.01
CA LEU A 67 11.32 -3.23 -10.50
C LEU A 67 11.23 -3.21 -8.98
N HIS A 68 12.25 -3.71 -8.29
CA HIS A 68 12.33 -3.64 -6.83
C HIS A 68 13.01 -2.33 -6.44
N GLU A 69 12.24 -1.40 -5.86
CA GLU A 69 12.70 -0.11 -5.37
C GLU A 69 12.83 -0.16 -3.84
N THR A 70 13.44 0.84 -3.23
CA THR A 70 13.76 0.81 -1.78
C THR A 70 12.53 0.67 -0.86
N GLN A 71 11.40 1.26 -1.23
CA GLN A 71 10.19 1.29 -0.38
C GLN A 71 8.94 0.73 -1.07
N ASN A 72 9.08 0.23 -2.27
CA ASN A 72 7.98 -0.32 -3.06
C ASN A 72 8.52 -1.25 -4.15
N THR A 73 7.62 -2.01 -4.75
CA THR A 73 7.86 -2.72 -6.00
C THR A 73 6.99 -2.12 -7.09
N ARG A 74 7.53 -1.95 -8.29
CA ARG A 74 6.77 -1.41 -9.41
C ARG A 74 6.54 -2.47 -10.47
N ILE A 75 5.28 -2.67 -10.89
CA ILE A 75 4.94 -3.44 -12.08
C ILE A 75 4.72 -2.46 -13.24
N GLY A 76 5.28 -2.77 -14.39
CA GLY A 76 5.11 -1.99 -15.61
C GLY A 76 5.29 -2.84 -16.86
N ARG A 77 5.18 -2.20 -18.03
CA ARG A 77 5.39 -2.87 -19.32
C ARG A 77 4.53 -4.12 -19.51
N VAL A 78 3.27 -4.07 -19.02
CA VAL A 78 2.30 -5.17 -19.18
C VAL A 78 1.80 -5.18 -20.62
N ALA A 79 2.24 -6.15 -21.41
CA ALA A 79 1.88 -6.28 -22.81
C ALA A 79 1.33 -7.68 -23.09
N THR A 80 0.37 -7.76 -24.05
CA THR A 80 -0.20 -9.02 -24.51
C THR A 80 -0.21 -9.04 -26.04
N ALA A 81 0.27 -10.12 -26.62
CA ALA A 81 0.28 -10.31 -28.06
C ALA A 81 -1.16 -10.21 -28.60
N PRO A 82 -1.38 -9.54 -29.76
CA PRO A 82 -2.72 -9.29 -30.29
C PRO A 82 -3.58 -10.55 -30.41
N ASP A 83 -3.01 -11.65 -30.86
CA ASP A 83 -3.67 -12.96 -31.04
C ASP A 83 -3.88 -13.73 -29.73
N ALA A 84 -3.25 -13.31 -28.65
CA ALA A 84 -3.42 -13.88 -27.30
C ALA A 84 -4.42 -13.11 -26.43
N ARG A 85 -4.93 -11.97 -26.90
CA ARG A 85 -5.91 -11.16 -26.15
C ARG A 85 -7.25 -11.90 -26.01
N GLY A 86 -7.96 -11.58 -24.93
CA GLY A 86 -9.24 -12.22 -24.60
C GLY A 86 -9.12 -13.63 -24.04
N ARG A 87 -7.92 -14.23 -24.00
CA ARG A 87 -7.65 -15.58 -23.46
C ARG A 87 -7.41 -15.59 -21.93
N GLY A 88 -7.37 -14.44 -21.26
CA GLY A 88 -7.11 -14.34 -19.82
C GLY A 88 -5.64 -14.37 -19.41
N ILE A 89 -4.70 -14.52 -20.36
CA ILE A 89 -3.26 -14.74 -20.10
C ILE A 89 -2.63 -13.61 -19.30
N ALA A 90 -2.92 -12.35 -19.65
CA ALA A 90 -2.43 -11.19 -18.89
C ALA A 90 -2.96 -11.19 -17.45
N ALA A 91 -4.19 -11.64 -17.24
CA ALA A 91 -4.78 -11.74 -15.90
C ALA A 91 -4.10 -12.83 -15.06
N ASP A 92 -3.77 -13.96 -15.67
CA ASP A 92 -3.04 -15.06 -14.99
C ASP A 92 -1.61 -14.61 -14.67
N LEU A 93 -0.94 -13.91 -15.58
CA LEU A 93 0.40 -13.36 -15.36
C LEU A 93 0.40 -12.32 -14.23
N MET A 94 -0.55 -11.38 -14.22
CA MET A 94 -0.71 -10.39 -13.14
C MET A 94 -1.00 -11.06 -11.79
N ARG A 95 -1.89 -12.06 -11.76
CA ARG A 95 -2.20 -12.79 -10.53
C ARG A 95 -0.96 -13.47 -9.97
N ALA A 96 -0.21 -14.19 -10.80
CA ALA A 96 1.03 -14.82 -10.40
C ALA A 96 2.07 -13.79 -9.91
N ALA A 97 2.18 -12.64 -10.58
CA ALA A 97 3.10 -11.59 -10.17
C ALA A 97 2.77 -11.04 -8.77
N VAL A 98 1.50 -10.69 -8.51
CA VAL A 98 1.12 -10.14 -7.19
C VAL A 98 1.20 -11.19 -6.08
N GLU A 99 0.91 -12.47 -6.36
CA GLU A 99 1.05 -13.56 -5.38
C GLU A 99 2.51 -13.76 -4.97
N VAL A 100 3.43 -13.76 -5.92
CA VAL A 100 4.86 -13.91 -5.64
C VAL A 100 5.39 -12.70 -4.87
N LEU A 101 5.04 -11.48 -5.30
CA LEU A 101 5.49 -10.27 -4.63
C LEU A 101 4.93 -10.14 -3.21
N ASP A 102 3.68 -10.53 -2.97
CA ASP A 102 3.11 -10.59 -1.62
C ASP A 102 3.85 -11.58 -0.71
N ALA A 103 4.30 -12.70 -1.26
CA ALA A 103 5.03 -13.73 -0.51
C ALA A 103 6.48 -13.33 -0.22
N GLU A 104 7.16 -12.67 -1.18
CA GLU A 104 8.55 -12.25 -1.05
C GLU A 104 8.72 -11.01 -0.19
N ALA A 105 7.78 -10.06 -0.26
CA ALA A 105 7.84 -8.79 0.45
C ALA A 105 6.46 -8.40 1.04
N PRO A 106 5.98 -9.10 2.08
CA PRO A 106 4.68 -8.86 2.67
C PRO A 106 4.51 -7.43 3.14
N GLY A 107 3.42 -6.78 2.72
CA GLY A 107 3.09 -5.41 3.12
C GLY A 107 3.86 -4.30 2.39
N ILE A 108 4.82 -4.65 1.54
CA ILE A 108 5.47 -3.68 0.65
C ILE A 108 4.50 -3.29 -0.45
N PRO A 109 4.30 -1.99 -0.71
CA PRO A 109 3.41 -1.55 -1.77
C PRO A 109 3.88 -1.99 -3.15
N ILE A 110 2.94 -2.50 -3.95
CA ILE A 110 3.11 -2.70 -5.38
C ILE A 110 2.47 -1.51 -6.09
N LEU A 111 3.25 -0.82 -6.92
CA LEU A 111 2.83 0.37 -7.66
C LEU A 111 2.77 0.08 -9.15
N LEU A 112 1.87 0.74 -9.85
CA LEU A 112 1.84 0.79 -11.31
C LEU A 112 1.16 2.07 -11.79
N ASP A 113 1.49 2.47 -13.02
CA ASP A 113 0.80 3.55 -13.72
C ASP A 113 -0.08 2.92 -14.80
N ALA A 114 -1.37 2.89 -14.53
CA ALA A 114 -2.34 2.28 -15.44
C ALA A 114 -2.80 3.29 -16.48
N GLN A 115 -2.89 2.87 -17.74
CA GLN A 115 -3.71 3.61 -18.69
C GLN A 115 -5.12 3.76 -18.12
N ALA A 116 -5.67 4.97 -18.09
CA ALA A 116 -6.88 5.31 -17.32
C ALA A 116 -8.08 4.38 -17.61
N HIS A 117 -8.23 3.92 -18.85
CA HIS A 117 -9.30 2.99 -19.24
C HIS A 117 -9.11 1.56 -18.70
N LEU A 118 -7.89 1.21 -18.23
CA LEU A 118 -7.57 -0.11 -17.65
C LEU A 118 -7.61 -0.11 -16.13
N ALA A 119 -7.86 1.01 -15.45
CA ALA A 119 -7.87 1.09 -13.99
C ALA A 119 -8.82 0.05 -13.37
N GLY A 120 -10.01 -0.14 -13.91
CA GLY A 120 -10.96 -1.18 -13.44
C GLY A 120 -10.45 -2.61 -13.66
N TRP A 121 -9.62 -2.84 -14.68
CA TRP A 121 -8.98 -4.15 -14.89
C TRP A 121 -7.95 -4.46 -13.81
N TYR A 122 -7.09 -3.47 -13.46
CA TYR A 122 -6.12 -3.62 -12.37
C TYR A 122 -6.79 -3.69 -11.00
N GLY A 123 -7.93 -3.03 -10.82
CA GLY A 123 -8.75 -3.13 -9.60
C GLY A 123 -9.10 -4.57 -9.21
N ARG A 124 -9.26 -5.48 -10.18
CA ARG A 124 -9.52 -6.91 -9.94
C ARG A 124 -8.37 -7.65 -9.24
N PHE A 125 -7.18 -7.06 -9.20
CA PHE A 125 -6.01 -7.57 -8.50
C PHE A 125 -5.74 -6.82 -7.19
N GLY A 126 -6.68 -6.01 -6.73
CA GLY A 126 -6.58 -5.24 -5.48
C GLY A 126 -5.85 -3.91 -5.60
N PHE A 127 -5.56 -3.42 -6.82
CA PHE A 127 -5.02 -2.09 -7.01
C PHE A 127 -6.10 -1.02 -6.87
N VAL A 128 -5.76 0.07 -6.19
CA VAL A 128 -6.61 1.26 -6.06
C VAL A 128 -5.90 2.48 -6.64
N VAL A 129 -6.65 3.44 -7.14
CA VAL A 129 -6.10 4.71 -7.61
C VAL A 129 -5.50 5.45 -6.40
N SER A 130 -4.23 5.86 -6.51
CA SER A 130 -3.44 6.45 -5.42
C SER A 130 -3.00 7.89 -5.68
N GLY A 131 -3.43 8.49 -6.78
CA GLY A 131 -3.09 9.88 -7.11
C GLY A 131 -3.91 10.43 -8.26
N PRO A 132 -3.72 11.71 -8.61
CA PRO A 132 -4.44 12.33 -9.71
C PRO A 132 -4.02 11.73 -11.06
N PRO A 133 -4.89 11.76 -12.07
CA PRO A 133 -4.54 11.35 -13.42
C PRO A 133 -3.48 12.28 -14.03
N PHE A 134 -2.65 11.71 -14.89
CA PHE A 134 -1.62 12.43 -15.65
C PHE A 134 -1.56 11.92 -17.08
N ALA A 135 -0.84 12.62 -17.95
CA ALA A 135 -0.61 12.17 -19.31
C ALA A 135 0.86 11.74 -19.46
N GLU A 136 1.07 10.53 -20.00
CA GLU A 136 2.36 10.02 -20.41
C GLU A 136 2.29 9.74 -21.92
N ASP A 137 3.17 10.38 -22.69
CA ASP A 137 3.21 10.28 -24.16
C ASP A 137 1.83 10.49 -24.84
N GLY A 138 1.01 11.38 -24.29
CA GLY A 138 -0.33 11.69 -24.81
C GLY A 138 -1.42 10.71 -24.38
N ILE A 139 -1.09 9.65 -23.66
CA ILE A 139 -2.04 8.66 -23.15
C ILE A 139 -2.39 8.99 -21.70
N PRO A 140 -3.69 9.11 -21.35
CA PRO A 140 -4.10 9.33 -19.96
C PRO A 140 -3.77 8.13 -19.07
N HIS A 141 -3.06 8.37 -17.96
CA HIS A 141 -2.69 7.38 -16.95
C HIS A 141 -3.23 7.77 -15.57
N VAL A 142 -3.36 6.79 -14.70
CA VAL A 142 -3.63 6.96 -13.27
C VAL A 142 -2.62 6.13 -12.47
N PRO A 143 -1.99 6.72 -11.43
CA PRO A 143 -1.14 5.96 -10.53
C PRO A 143 -2.03 5.05 -9.70
N MET A 144 -1.63 3.80 -9.56
CA MET A 144 -2.35 2.81 -8.76
C MET A 144 -1.40 2.13 -7.77
N ARG A 145 -1.95 1.74 -6.64
CA ARG A 145 -1.25 1.12 -5.53
C ARG A 145 -2.01 -0.11 -5.05
N ARG A 146 -1.27 -1.10 -4.63
CA ARG A 146 -1.77 -2.27 -3.92
C ARG A 146 -0.83 -2.57 -2.74
N THR A 147 -1.41 -2.85 -1.58
CA THR A 147 -0.66 -3.34 -0.40
C THR A 147 -1.44 -4.50 0.19
N ARG A 148 -0.73 -5.56 0.58
CA ARG A 148 -1.32 -6.69 1.29
C ARG A 148 -0.34 -7.20 2.34
N LEU A 149 -0.76 -7.14 3.62
CA LEU A 149 -0.02 -7.69 4.74
C LEU A 149 -0.93 -8.70 5.44
N VAL A 150 -0.45 -9.92 5.63
CA VAL A 150 -1.21 -11.01 6.26
C VAL A 150 -0.58 -11.31 7.62
N THR A 151 -1.42 -11.44 8.63
CA THR A 151 -1.05 -11.87 9.97
C THR A 151 -1.69 -13.24 10.26
N GLU A 152 -1.64 -13.70 11.50
CA GLU A 152 -2.26 -14.96 11.88
C GLU A 152 -3.78 -15.00 11.62
N ARG A 153 -4.48 -13.89 11.90
CA ARG A 153 -5.96 -13.80 11.83
C ARG A 153 -6.48 -12.75 10.85
N LEU A 154 -5.60 -11.84 10.39
CA LEU A 154 -6.03 -10.63 9.70
C LEU A 154 -5.36 -10.49 8.34
N VAL A 155 -6.04 -9.78 7.46
CA VAL A 155 -5.53 -9.25 6.20
C VAL A 155 -5.62 -7.73 6.24
N LEU A 156 -4.50 -7.05 6.00
CA LEU A 156 -4.45 -5.61 5.85
C LEU A 156 -4.26 -5.30 4.35
N ARG A 157 -5.15 -4.48 3.81
CA ARG A 157 -5.18 -4.09 2.38
C ARG A 157 -5.47 -2.62 2.18
N GLU A 158 -5.42 -2.15 0.95
CA GLU A 158 -5.91 -0.82 0.62
C GLU A 158 -7.44 -0.74 0.80
N TRP A 159 -7.93 0.44 1.22
CA TRP A 159 -9.34 0.75 1.15
C TRP A 159 -9.77 0.93 -0.31
N THR A 160 -10.87 0.33 -0.68
CA THR A 160 -11.48 0.50 -2.01
C THR A 160 -12.59 1.57 -1.97
N ARG A 161 -13.15 1.88 -3.14
CA ARG A 161 -14.35 2.74 -3.24
C ARG A 161 -15.59 1.93 -3.61
N ASP A 162 -15.55 0.61 -3.37
CA ASP A 162 -16.73 -0.23 -3.56
C ASP A 162 -17.80 0.03 -2.48
N ASP A 163 -18.99 -0.48 -2.72
CA ASP A 163 -20.13 -0.26 -1.82
C ASP A 163 -19.92 -0.90 -0.44
N GLY A 164 -19.15 -2.00 -0.37
CA GLY A 164 -18.86 -2.71 0.89
C GLY A 164 -17.96 -1.88 1.82
N ASP A 165 -16.83 -1.41 1.31
CA ASP A 165 -15.91 -0.57 2.07
C ASP A 165 -16.55 0.76 2.46
N ARG A 166 -17.29 1.40 1.55
CA ARG A 166 -18.03 2.63 1.85
C ARG A 166 -19.09 2.43 2.94
N ALA A 167 -19.89 1.39 2.85
CA ALA A 167 -20.92 1.10 3.84
C ALA A 167 -20.32 0.82 5.22
N PHE A 168 -19.23 0.05 5.28
CA PHE A 168 -18.52 -0.23 6.53
C PHE A 168 -17.91 1.03 7.15
N LEU A 169 -17.21 1.86 6.37
CA LEU A 169 -16.62 3.10 6.88
C LEU A 169 -17.69 4.06 7.39
N PHE A 170 -18.81 4.20 6.65
CA PHE A 170 -19.92 5.01 7.10
C PHE A 170 -20.52 4.47 8.42
N ASP A 171 -20.78 3.15 8.52
CA ASP A 171 -21.31 2.56 9.75
C ASP A 171 -20.33 2.74 10.92
N MET A 172 -19.04 2.54 10.73
CA MET A 172 -18.03 2.73 11.76
C MET A 172 -17.96 4.18 12.26
N TYR A 173 -17.87 5.16 11.34
CA TYR A 173 -17.65 6.56 11.72
C TYR A 173 -18.94 7.34 12.07
N ARG A 174 -20.12 6.78 11.83
CA ARG A 174 -21.38 7.36 12.37
C ARG A 174 -21.61 7.00 13.84
N ARG A 175 -20.79 6.12 14.43
CA ARG A 175 -20.92 5.66 15.81
C ARG A 175 -20.25 6.63 16.77
N PRO A 176 -20.99 7.19 17.77
CA PRO A 176 -20.42 8.11 18.75
C PRO A 176 -19.28 7.51 19.56
N GLU A 177 -19.33 6.23 19.89
CA GLU A 177 -18.30 5.52 20.63
C GLU A 177 -16.97 5.44 19.88
N VAL A 178 -16.98 5.34 18.54
CA VAL A 178 -15.78 5.39 17.68
C VAL A 178 -15.25 6.81 17.60
N ARG A 179 -16.15 7.79 17.42
CA ARG A 179 -15.78 9.19 17.21
C ARG A 179 -15.40 9.94 18.49
N ARG A 180 -15.75 9.41 19.64
CA ARG A 180 -15.60 10.07 20.96
C ARG A 180 -14.23 10.70 21.19
N TYR A 181 -13.17 10.07 20.70
CA TYR A 181 -11.78 10.50 20.88
C TYR A 181 -11.06 10.87 19.57
N LEU A 182 -11.80 11.01 18.46
CA LEU A 182 -11.24 11.31 17.14
C LEU A 182 -11.62 12.72 16.69
N GLY A 183 -10.61 13.56 16.51
CA GLY A 183 -10.77 14.93 16.04
C GLY A 183 -11.69 15.75 16.94
N ASP A 184 -12.74 16.32 16.36
CA ASP A 184 -13.79 17.10 17.07
C ASP A 184 -14.91 16.24 17.68
N GLY A 185 -14.84 14.92 17.55
CA GLY A 185 -15.86 13.98 18.02
C GLY A 185 -17.11 13.91 17.13
N ARG A 186 -17.19 14.69 16.03
CA ARG A 186 -18.35 14.70 15.14
C ARG A 186 -18.51 13.36 14.41
N VAL A 187 -19.70 12.78 14.49
CA VAL A 187 -20.04 11.55 13.75
C VAL A 187 -20.34 11.89 12.28
N MET A 188 -20.13 10.93 11.39
CA MET A 188 -20.59 11.02 10.01
C MET A 188 -22.12 10.96 9.95
N VAL A 189 -22.72 11.84 9.18
CA VAL A 189 -24.17 11.93 8.99
C VAL A 189 -24.58 11.66 7.54
N ASP A 190 -23.63 11.78 6.60
CA ASP A 190 -23.84 11.55 5.18
C ASP A 190 -22.79 10.57 4.64
N ALA A 191 -23.23 9.58 3.86
CA ALA A 191 -22.34 8.61 3.21
C ALA A 191 -21.33 9.28 2.25
N ALA A 192 -21.64 10.45 1.68
CA ALA A 192 -20.70 11.22 0.86
C ALA A 192 -19.45 11.69 1.63
N GLU A 193 -19.50 11.76 2.96
CA GLU A 193 -18.34 12.08 3.80
C GLU A 193 -17.26 10.98 3.76
N VAL A 194 -17.65 9.75 3.39
CA VAL A 194 -16.70 8.63 3.22
C VAL A 194 -15.78 8.88 2.02
N ASP A 195 -16.28 9.41 0.92
CA ASP A 195 -15.43 9.72 -0.24
C ASP A 195 -14.38 10.79 0.12
N ALA A 196 -14.77 11.81 0.87
CA ALA A 196 -13.83 12.81 1.37
C ALA A 196 -12.79 12.24 2.36
N LEU A 197 -13.17 11.22 3.15
CA LEU A 197 -12.25 10.47 4.01
C LEU A 197 -11.27 9.67 3.17
N LEU A 198 -11.73 8.93 2.17
CA LEU A 198 -10.90 8.13 1.29
C LEU A 198 -9.95 9.00 0.45
N ASP A 199 -10.39 10.17 -0.03
CA ASP A 199 -9.53 11.15 -0.71
C ASP A 199 -8.39 11.62 0.20
N ARG A 200 -8.72 11.95 1.45
CA ARG A 200 -7.74 12.38 2.44
C ARG A 200 -6.73 11.25 2.74
N TRP A 201 -7.18 10.00 2.85
CA TRP A 201 -6.30 8.85 3.08
C TRP A 201 -5.43 8.51 1.85
N ALA A 202 -5.97 8.65 0.66
CA ALA A 202 -5.18 8.52 -0.56
C ALA A 202 -4.02 9.52 -0.60
N GLY A 203 -4.25 10.76 -0.14
CA GLY A 203 -3.22 11.80 -0.01
C GLY A 203 -2.14 11.52 1.05
N LEU A 204 -2.35 10.55 1.95
CA LEU A 204 -1.34 10.12 2.93
C LEU A 204 -0.42 9.00 2.39
N SER A 205 -0.74 8.43 1.23
CA SER A 205 -0.07 7.24 0.70
C SER A 205 1.27 7.60 0.06
N GLU A 206 2.37 7.30 0.77
CA GLU A 206 3.75 7.49 0.30
C GLU A 206 4.62 6.32 0.82
N GLY A 207 5.23 5.54 -0.06
CA GLY A 207 5.98 4.36 0.36
C GLY A 207 5.16 3.44 1.28
N LEU A 208 5.61 3.21 2.49
CA LEU A 208 4.89 2.42 3.49
C LEU A 208 3.74 3.18 4.18
N LEU A 209 3.68 4.50 4.02
CA LEU A 209 2.65 5.30 4.66
C LEU A 209 1.30 5.10 3.98
N GLY A 210 0.22 5.28 4.74
CA GLY A 210 -1.16 5.19 4.26
C GLY A 210 -2.11 4.64 5.31
N ALA A 211 -3.39 4.56 4.94
CA ALA A 211 -4.45 3.94 5.72
C ALA A 211 -4.76 2.56 5.13
N ARG A 212 -4.76 1.53 5.97
CA ARG A 212 -5.04 0.15 5.56
C ARG A 212 -6.35 -0.32 6.17
N ALA A 213 -7.22 -0.89 5.35
CA ALA A 213 -8.34 -1.69 5.81
C ALA A 213 -7.82 -2.91 6.56
N VAL A 214 -8.44 -3.25 7.66
CA VAL A 214 -8.18 -4.48 8.42
C VAL A 214 -9.42 -5.35 8.33
N GLU A 215 -9.25 -6.57 7.86
CA GLU A 215 -10.32 -7.56 7.75
C GLU A 215 -9.85 -8.93 8.24
N THR A 216 -10.80 -9.80 8.56
CA THR A 216 -10.53 -11.22 8.84
C THR A 216 -10.13 -11.97 7.55
N ALA A 217 -9.57 -13.17 7.69
CA ALA A 217 -9.18 -13.99 6.53
C ALA A 217 -10.34 -14.32 5.58
N ASP A 218 -11.59 -14.33 6.08
CA ASP A 218 -12.81 -14.52 5.28
C ASP A 218 -13.40 -13.21 4.73
N GLY A 219 -12.69 -12.08 4.88
CA GLY A 219 -13.02 -10.80 4.27
C GLY A 219 -14.01 -9.93 5.06
N ARG A 220 -14.29 -10.24 6.33
CA ARG A 220 -15.13 -9.36 7.18
C ARG A 220 -14.33 -8.15 7.64
N PRO A 221 -14.70 -6.91 7.28
CA PRO A 221 -13.99 -5.72 7.70
C PRO A 221 -14.13 -5.48 9.20
N LEU A 222 -13.05 -5.01 9.83
CA LEU A 222 -12.95 -4.80 11.29
C LEU A 222 -12.60 -3.35 11.63
N GLY A 223 -11.81 -2.67 10.80
CA GLY A 223 -11.34 -1.33 11.10
C GLY A 223 -10.22 -0.88 10.16
N THR A 224 -9.43 0.08 10.63
CA THR A 224 -8.30 0.64 9.90
C THR A 224 -7.08 0.80 10.79
N VAL A 225 -5.89 0.63 10.22
CA VAL A 225 -4.60 1.05 10.78
C VAL A 225 -4.00 2.09 9.85
N LEU A 226 -3.50 3.18 10.43
CA LEU A 226 -2.84 4.27 9.73
C LEU A 226 -1.36 4.30 10.12
N LEU A 227 -0.50 4.49 9.13
CA LEU A 227 0.88 4.90 9.32
C LEU A 227 1.08 6.16 8.48
N LYS A 228 1.35 7.30 9.09
CA LYS A 228 1.35 8.57 8.38
C LYS A 228 2.27 9.61 9.02
N ARG A 229 2.66 10.63 8.27
CA ARG A 229 3.27 11.82 8.87
C ARG A 229 2.27 12.51 9.78
N ILE A 230 2.71 12.95 10.95
CA ILE A 230 1.90 13.74 11.87
C ILE A 230 2.42 15.17 11.91
N PRO A 231 1.59 16.16 11.51
CA PRO A 231 2.01 17.54 11.52
C PRO A 231 2.17 18.05 12.96
N TRP A 232 3.17 18.89 13.16
CA TRP A 232 3.35 19.60 14.41
C TRP A 232 2.22 20.59 14.66
N SER A 233 1.84 20.77 15.92
CA SER A 233 1.00 21.90 16.34
C SER A 233 1.66 23.23 16.02
N ALA A 234 0.85 24.29 15.91
CA ALA A 234 1.35 25.62 15.61
C ALA A 234 2.43 26.06 16.62
N GLY A 235 3.65 26.31 16.13
CA GLY A 235 4.81 26.72 16.93
C GLY A 235 5.55 25.60 17.68
N ALA A 236 5.14 24.33 17.52
CA ALA A 236 5.82 23.19 18.16
C ALA A 236 6.99 22.63 17.32
N SER A 237 7.03 22.95 16.04
CA SER A 237 8.06 22.47 15.11
C SER A 237 9.33 23.33 15.22
N ASP A 238 10.34 22.97 15.89
CA ASP A 238 11.66 23.66 15.93
C ASP A 238 12.48 23.42 14.65
N GLY A 239 11.84 23.20 13.52
CA GLY A 239 12.50 22.87 12.24
C GLY A 239 12.81 21.37 12.11
N ARG A 240 12.35 20.54 13.02
CA ARG A 240 12.44 19.07 12.94
C ARG A 240 11.51 18.54 11.86
N PRO A 241 11.87 17.43 11.18
CA PRO A 241 10.94 16.70 10.31
C PRO A 241 9.70 16.25 11.09
N GLU A 242 8.57 16.07 10.37
CA GLU A 242 7.37 15.48 10.95
C GLU A 242 7.66 14.04 11.44
N ASP A 243 7.13 13.71 12.61
CA ASP A 243 7.17 12.34 13.11
C ASP A 243 6.23 11.43 12.30
N ILE A 244 6.47 10.12 12.38
CA ILE A 244 5.57 9.12 11.81
C ILE A 244 4.63 8.63 12.90
N GLU A 245 3.34 8.81 12.70
CA GLU A 245 2.30 8.33 13.60
C GLU A 245 1.76 6.97 13.15
N ILE A 246 1.63 6.04 14.10
CA ILE A 246 0.79 4.87 13.96
C ILE A 246 -0.52 5.09 14.72
N GLY A 247 -1.66 4.86 14.05
CA GLY A 247 -2.99 5.02 14.62
C GLY A 247 -3.92 3.88 14.20
N TRP A 248 -5.02 3.69 14.92
CA TRP A 248 -6.01 2.64 14.64
C TRP A 248 -7.41 3.08 15.02
N HIS A 249 -8.39 2.69 14.21
CA HIS A 249 -9.82 2.85 14.48
C HIS A 249 -10.52 1.55 14.14
N PHE A 250 -11.27 1.00 15.07
CA PHE A 250 -11.96 -0.28 14.89
C PHE A 250 -13.45 -0.13 15.17
N HIS A 251 -14.24 -0.89 14.41
CA HIS A 251 -15.67 -1.01 14.67
C HIS A 251 -15.91 -1.61 16.07
N PRO A 252 -16.94 -1.17 16.83
CA PRO A 252 -17.21 -1.70 18.17
C PRO A 252 -17.33 -3.23 18.22
N ASP A 253 -17.90 -3.85 17.19
CA ASP A 253 -18.06 -5.31 17.11
C ASP A 253 -16.72 -6.07 16.95
N ALA A 254 -15.62 -5.35 16.76
CA ALA A 254 -14.27 -5.91 16.69
C ALA A 254 -13.42 -5.59 17.93
N TRP A 255 -13.99 -4.97 18.95
CA TRP A 255 -13.28 -4.64 20.17
C TRP A 255 -13.18 -5.85 21.12
N GLY A 256 -12.12 -5.89 21.91
CA GLY A 256 -11.90 -6.93 22.92
C GLY A 256 -11.11 -8.15 22.44
N ASP A 257 -11.09 -8.44 21.13
CA ASP A 257 -10.48 -9.64 20.56
C ASP A 257 -9.00 -9.49 20.20
N GLY A 258 -8.38 -8.33 20.48
CA GLY A 258 -6.97 -8.07 20.21
C GLY A 258 -6.65 -7.71 18.76
N HIS A 259 -7.64 -7.54 17.89
CA HIS A 259 -7.45 -7.23 16.47
C HIS A 259 -6.64 -5.95 16.24
N ALA A 260 -6.91 -4.89 17.01
CA ALA A 260 -6.17 -3.63 16.92
C ALA A 260 -4.69 -3.82 17.29
N THR A 261 -4.40 -4.60 18.31
CA THR A 261 -3.03 -4.93 18.73
C THR A 261 -2.28 -5.71 17.65
N GLU A 262 -2.91 -6.76 17.10
CA GLU A 262 -2.31 -7.60 16.05
C GLU A 262 -2.02 -6.80 14.78
N ALA A 263 -2.99 -6.04 14.30
CA ALA A 263 -2.86 -5.24 13.09
C ALA A 263 -1.82 -4.11 13.25
N ALA A 264 -1.85 -3.39 14.37
CA ALA A 264 -0.90 -2.31 14.63
C ALA A 264 0.52 -2.84 14.85
N ALA A 265 0.69 -3.98 15.56
CA ALA A 265 1.99 -4.64 15.73
C ALA A 265 2.61 -5.04 14.38
N ALA A 266 1.81 -5.59 13.46
CA ALA A 266 2.28 -5.98 12.14
C ALA A 266 2.75 -4.77 11.32
N VAL A 267 2.00 -3.65 11.36
CA VAL A 267 2.39 -2.41 10.64
C VAL A 267 3.62 -1.76 11.31
N LEU A 268 3.71 -1.78 12.63
CA LEU A 268 4.87 -1.26 13.36
C LEU A 268 6.13 -2.06 13.05
N GLY A 269 6.04 -3.40 13.02
CA GLY A 269 7.13 -4.29 12.64
C GLY A 269 7.61 -4.01 11.22
N LEU A 270 6.68 -4.00 10.25
CA LEU A 270 6.98 -3.66 8.86
C LEU A 270 7.69 -2.31 8.73
N ALA A 271 7.25 -1.28 9.45
CA ALA A 271 7.84 0.04 9.41
C ALA A 271 9.29 0.04 9.95
N ARG A 272 9.54 -0.68 11.06
CA ARG A 272 10.88 -0.84 11.66
C ARG A 272 11.84 -1.59 10.74
N ASP A 273 11.39 -2.70 10.14
CA ASP A 273 12.17 -3.51 9.20
C ASP A 273 12.63 -2.71 7.98
N HIS A 274 11.88 -1.65 7.64
CA HIS A 274 12.19 -0.73 6.54
C HIS A 274 12.79 0.61 6.98
N GLY A 275 13.37 0.65 8.19
CA GLY A 275 14.18 1.76 8.65
C GLY A 275 13.42 2.97 9.19
N ILE A 276 12.11 2.88 9.40
CA ILE A 276 11.35 3.92 10.11
C ILE A 276 11.58 3.71 11.61
N ARG A 277 12.53 4.45 12.19
CA ARG A 277 12.96 4.21 13.56
C ARG A 277 12.06 4.89 14.59
N ARG A 278 11.77 6.19 14.39
CA ARG A 278 10.94 6.96 15.32
C ARG A 278 9.49 6.92 14.89
N ILE A 279 8.67 6.16 15.61
CA ILE A 279 7.22 6.04 15.41
C ILE A 279 6.53 6.46 16.70
N VAL A 280 5.53 7.31 16.59
CA VAL A 280 4.72 7.79 17.71
C VAL A 280 3.28 7.28 17.59
N ALA A 281 2.60 7.13 18.70
CA ALA A 281 1.14 7.09 18.76
C ALA A 281 0.68 8.16 19.72
N VAL A 282 -0.35 8.90 19.32
CA VAL A 282 -0.98 9.91 20.18
C VAL A 282 -2.45 9.59 20.35
N THR A 283 -2.95 9.74 21.57
CA THR A 283 -4.35 9.49 21.88
C THR A 283 -4.87 10.49 22.90
N ASN A 284 -6.19 10.64 22.98
CA ASN A 284 -6.80 11.39 24.07
C ASN A 284 -6.40 10.75 25.41
N PRO A 285 -5.92 11.51 26.42
CA PRO A 285 -5.52 10.95 27.72
C PRO A 285 -6.59 10.09 28.41
N ALA A 286 -7.87 10.36 28.13
CA ALA A 286 -8.99 9.55 28.66
C ALA A 286 -9.23 8.25 27.87
N ASN A 287 -8.57 8.04 26.72
CA ASN A 287 -8.71 6.83 25.92
C ASN A 287 -7.72 5.74 26.36
N THR A 288 -7.93 5.20 27.54
CA THR A 288 -7.06 4.17 28.13
C THR A 288 -6.98 2.88 27.29
N ALA A 289 -8.03 2.57 26.51
CA ALA A 289 -8.07 1.40 25.63
C ALA A 289 -7.02 1.54 24.50
N SER A 290 -6.91 2.71 23.86
CA SER A 290 -5.87 2.96 22.84
C SER A 290 -4.49 3.01 23.46
N GLY A 291 -4.32 3.59 24.66
CA GLY A 291 -3.05 3.55 25.39
C GLY A 291 -2.58 2.11 25.65
N ALA A 292 -3.48 1.24 26.09
CA ALA A 292 -3.16 -0.16 26.31
C ALA A 292 -2.79 -0.92 25.02
N VAL A 293 -3.31 -0.53 23.85
CA VAL A 293 -2.85 -1.08 22.56
C VAL A 293 -1.45 -0.57 22.27
N ALA A 294 -1.17 0.74 22.43
CA ALA A 294 0.16 1.31 22.19
C ALA A 294 1.24 0.58 23.02
N GLU A 295 0.99 0.35 24.30
CA GLU A 295 1.93 -0.38 25.17
C GLU A 295 2.12 -1.85 24.74
N ARG A 296 1.03 -2.55 24.37
CA ARG A 296 1.11 -3.96 23.91
C ARG A 296 1.89 -4.14 22.61
N ILE A 297 1.90 -3.16 21.74
CA ILE A 297 2.70 -3.22 20.49
C ILE A 297 4.16 -2.75 20.70
N GLY A 298 4.53 -2.43 21.96
CA GLY A 298 5.90 -2.07 22.32
C GLY A 298 6.26 -0.59 22.14
N LEU A 299 5.25 0.29 22.17
CA LEU A 299 5.48 1.72 22.34
C LEU A 299 5.50 2.05 23.85
N HIS A 300 6.33 3.02 24.25
CA HIS A 300 6.50 3.42 25.65
C HIS A 300 5.80 4.74 25.92
N PRO A 301 5.09 4.87 27.07
CA PRO A 301 4.46 6.12 27.44
C PRO A 301 5.53 7.21 27.68
N ALA A 302 5.37 8.34 27.01
CA ALA A 302 6.26 9.50 27.11
C ALA A 302 5.57 10.72 27.78
N GLY A 303 4.46 10.49 28.44
CA GLY A 303 3.70 11.54 29.13
C GLY A 303 2.65 12.21 28.25
N GLU A 304 2.24 13.42 28.62
CA GLU A 304 1.33 14.23 27.84
C GLU A 304 2.11 15.28 27.03
N THR A 305 1.60 15.58 25.83
CA THR A 305 2.17 16.59 24.96
C THR A 305 1.07 17.45 24.32
N ARG A 306 1.44 18.64 23.83
CA ARG A 306 0.65 19.49 22.96
C ARG A 306 1.32 19.73 21.60
N ASP A 307 2.32 18.95 21.29
CA ASP A 307 3.09 19.07 20.05
C ASP A 307 2.30 18.68 18.80
N TYR A 308 1.16 18.00 18.96
CA TYR A 308 0.35 17.48 17.86
C TYR A 308 -1.12 17.85 17.99
N TYR A 309 -1.77 18.09 16.84
CA TYR A 309 -3.21 18.34 16.71
C TYR A 309 -3.77 19.52 17.52
N ASP A 310 -2.91 20.47 17.94
CA ASP A 310 -3.29 21.65 18.75
C ASP A 310 -4.12 21.30 20.01
N THR A 311 -3.94 20.09 20.56
CA THR A 311 -4.64 19.59 21.74
C THR A 311 -3.71 18.83 22.66
N THR A 312 -4.15 18.56 23.90
CA THR A 312 -3.39 17.69 24.82
C THR A 312 -3.61 16.23 24.46
N CYS A 313 -2.51 15.53 24.20
CA CYS A 313 -2.48 14.11 23.86
C CYS A 313 -1.60 13.34 24.84
N ALA A 314 -1.97 12.10 25.18
CA ALA A 314 -1.03 11.11 25.71
C ALA A 314 -0.14 10.63 24.57
N LEU A 315 1.19 10.69 24.76
CA LEU A 315 2.22 10.33 23.79
C LEU A 315 2.83 8.98 24.13
N TYR A 316 2.95 8.14 23.13
CA TYR A 316 3.68 6.87 23.14
C TYR A 316 4.71 6.88 22.02
N VAL A 317 5.94 6.41 22.29
CA VAL A 317 7.06 6.44 21.35
C VAL A 317 7.70 5.07 21.19
N SER A 318 8.20 4.77 20.00
CA SER A 318 9.10 3.63 19.80
C SER A 318 10.46 3.93 20.45
N HIS A 319 11.12 2.92 21.05
CA HIS A 319 12.52 3.08 21.40
C HIS A 319 13.37 3.22 20.15
N ASP A 320 14.27 4.20 20.14
CA ASP A 320 15.45 4.17 19.28
C ASP A 320 16.46 3.22 19.94
N ASP A 321 16.86 2.15 19.24
CA ASP A 321 17.86 1.19 19.74
C ASP A 321 19.24 1.84 19.99
N ASP A 322 19.45 3.09 19.58
CA ASP A 322 20.69 3.84 19.74
C ASP A 322 20.87 4.50 21.14
N GLU A 323 19.79 4.64 21.95
CA GLU A 323 19.93 5.20 23.33
C GLU A 323 20.42 4.19 24.38
N VAL A 324 20.42 2.90 24.08
CA VAL A 324 20.86 1.84 25.04
C VAL A 324 22.37 1.74 25.18
N SER A 325 23.17 2.44 24.36
CA SER A 325 24.62 2.29 24.30
C SER A 325 25.41 3.32 25.14
N VAL A 326 24.78 4.29 25.81
CA VAL A 326 25.50 5.39 26.50
C VAL A 326 25.47 5.31 28.03
N GLU A 327 24.68 4.44 28.64
CA GLU A 327 24.62 4.34 30.12
C GLU A 327 25.34 3.10 30.72
N ARG A 328 26.38 2.59 30.10
CA ARG A 328 27.30 1.62 30.77
C ARG A 328 28.75 1.93 30.45
N THR A 329 29.27 2.96 31.06
CA THR A 329 30.70 3.07 31.42
C THR A 329 30.85 3.87 32.70
#